data_a5ae95f541f3691fb03a9b4e5f6d0505
#
_entry.id   a5ae95f541f3691fb03a9b4e5f6d0505
#
_cell.length_a   1.000
_cell.length_b   1.000
_cell.length_c   1.000
_cell.angle_alpha   90.00
_cell.angle_beta   90.00
_cell.angle_gamma   90.00
#
_symmetry.space_group_name_H-M   'P 1'
#
loop_
_entity.id
_entity.type
_entity.pdbx_description
1 polymer ?
#
loop_
_entity_poly.entity_id
_entity_poly.type
_entity_poly.pdbx_seq_one_letter_code
_entity_poly.pdbx_strand_id
1 'polypeptide(L)'
;MFTLAKSNSLRVAGVLGLLMAGTVQATVVEVRTALGNVQINLFDEKTPETVENFLDYVNSGAYANTVVHRLEPGFVAQSGGFVYNGMFPLDSVPTGTPVINEPLLSNVRGTIAMAKLASSPDSATSQWFINLSDNSANLDVQNGGFTVFGQVLGNGMEVLDAIEDLPRFNLGAAADSIPLQDYTNADANNDVEVTGDNLVIITDVVVTDSATVTNPDIVPVENTLIDAATPDVPGSGNNSSGGGSLGFFLLSLALVCRWVKFKRS
;
A
#
# COMPACT_ATOMS: atom_id res chain seq x y z
N MET A 1 59.64 -35.42 -55.67
CA MET A 1 59.60 -34.10 -55.09
C MET A 1 58.11 -33.80 -54.86
N PHE A 2 57.60 -34.11 -53.68
CA PHE A 2 56.17 -33.94 -53.35
C PHE A 2 56.02 -32.87 -52.31
N THR A 3 55.31 -31.84 -52.66
CA THR A 3 55.06 -30.67 -51.75
C THR A 3 53.75 -30.92 -51.02
N LEU A 4 53.80 -31.00 -49.69
CA LEU A 4 52.61 -31.11 -48.82
C LEU A 4 52.02 -29.73 -48.60
N ALA A 5 50.76 -29.57 -48.98
CA ALA A 5 49.98 -28.38 -48.70
C ALA A 5 49.43 -28.48 -47.22
N LYS A 6 49.76 -27.47 -46.39
CA LYS A 6 49.17 -27.33 -45.04
C LYS A 6 47.78 -26.73 -45.14
N SER A 7 46.78 -27.49 -44.70
CA SER A 7 45.41 -26.99 -44.51
C SER A 7 45.30 -26.27 -43.16
N ASN A 8 45.02 -24.97 -43.19
CA ASN A 8 44.64 -24.19 -42.00
C ASN A 8 43.15 -24.32 -41.74
N SER A 9 42.79 -25.11 -40.76
CA SER A 9 41.40 -25.20 -40.26
C SER A 9 41.15 -24.04 -39.27
N LEU A 10 40.41 -23.04 -39.73
CA LEU A 10 39.89 -21.92 -38.91
C LEU A 10 38.79 -22.44 -37.99
N ARG A 11 39.06 -22.57 -36.68
CA ARG A 11 38.05 -22.91 -35.66
C ARG A 11 37.29 -21.65 -35.29
N VAL A 12 36.08 -21.49 -35.80
CA VAL A 12 35.11 -20.50 -35.36
C VAL A 12 34.54 -20.99 -34.00
N ALA A 13 35.01 -20.36 -32.91
CA ALA A 13 34.41 -20.56 -31.60
C ALA A 13 33.14 -19.69 -31.52
N GLY A 14 31.99 -20.32 -31.71
CA GLY A 14 30.68 -19.69 -31.47
C GLY A 14 30.52 -19.43 -30.00
N VAL A 15 30.56 -18.15 -29.58
CA VAL A 15 30.12 -17.73 -28.22
C VAL A 15 28.60 -17.78 -28.21
N LEU A 16 28.07 -18.87 -27.62
CA LEU A 16 26.64 -18.98 -27.32
C LEU A 16 26.35 -18.07 -26.12
N GLY A 17 25.92 -16.83 -26.40
CA GLY A 17 25.44 -15.89 -25.38
C GLY A 17 24.16 -16.49 -24.76
N LEU A 18 24.29 -17.00 -23.55
CA LEU A 18 23.14 -17.40 -22.72
C LEU A 18 22.41 -16.12 -22.29
N LEU A 19 21.38 -15.73 -23.04
CA LEU A 19 20.40 -14.73 -22.58
C LEU A 19 19.73 -15.33 -21.35
N MET A 20 20.15 -14.91 -20.17
CA MET A 20 19.38 -15.06 -18.94
C MET A 20 18.12 -14.22 -19.13
N ALA A 21 17.04 -14.81 -19.62
CA ALA A 21 15.71 -14.26 -19.47
C ALA A 21 15.46 -14.25 -17.97
N GLY A 22 15.55 -13.09 -17.33
CA GLY A 22 15.08 -12.90 -15.97
C GLY A 22 13.61 -13.37 -15.94
N THR A 23 13.28 -14.27 -15.05
CA THR A 23 11.90 -14.72 -14.86
C THR A 23 11.14 -13.55 -14.28
N VAL A 24 10.22 -12.98 -15.09
CA VAL A 24 9.25 -11.99 -14.63
C VAL A 24 8.42 -12.67 -13.54
N GLN A 25 8.55 -12.24 -12.30
CA GLN A 25 7.72 -12.70 -11.21
C GLN A 25 6.56 -11.72 -11.04
N ALA A 26 5.34 -12.23 -10.96
CA ALA A 26 4.17 -11.47 -10.56
C ALA A 26 3.46 -12.28 -9.48
N THR A 27 3.48 -11.77 -8.26
CA THR A 27 2.91 -12.44 -7.09
C THR A 27 1.46 -12.04 -6.92
N VAL A 28 0.57 -13.01 -6.70
CA VAL A 28 -0.82 -12.75 -6.30
C VAL A 28 -0.96 -13.07 -4.81
N VAL A 29 -1.51 -12.11 -4.08
CA VAL A 29 -1.91 -12.30 -2.69
C VAL A 29 -3.42 -12.22 -2.53
N GLU A 30 -3.94 -12.86 -1.49
CA GLU A 30 -5.33 -12.79 -1.08
C GLU A 30 -5.43 -12.21 0.32
N VAL A 31 -6.08 -11.05 0.43
CA VAL A 31 -6.47 -10.43 1.70
C VAL A 31 -7.83 -11.00 2.09
N ARG A 32 -7.90 -11.68 3.23
CA ARG A 32 -9.10 -12.37 3.71
C ARG A 32 -9.80 -11.56 4.77
N THR A 33 -11.07 -11.23 4.54
CA THR A 33 -11.91 -10.51 5.50
C THR A 33 -13.26 -11.21 5.70
N ALA A 34 -13.99 -10.85 6.77
CA ALA A 34 -15.34 -11.36 7.00
C ALA A 34 -16.33 -10.87 5.93
N LEU A 35 -16.06 -9.77 5.23
CA LEU A 35 -16.90 -9.22 4.16
C LEU A 35 -16.58 -9.80 2.78
N GLY A 36 -15.51 -10.60 2.66
CA GLY A 36 -15.07 -11.22 1.42
C GLY A 36 -13.55 -11.18 1.26
N ASN A 37 -13.05 -11.88 0.25
CA ASN A 37 -11.63 -11.94 -0.07
C ASN A 37 -11.30 -10.98 -1.20
N VAL A 38 -10.16 -10.32 -1.10
CA VAL A 38 -9.65 -9.40 -2.11
C VAL A 38 -8.34 -9.95 -2.65
N GLN A 39 -8.33 -10.35 -3.92
CA GLN A 39 -7.11 -10.76 -4.60
C GLN A 39 -6.40 -9.53 -5.18
N ILE A 40 -5.07 -9.51 -5.07
CA ILE A 40 -4.22 -8.39 -5.50
C ILE A 40 -3.04 -8.96 -6.28
N ASN A 41 -2.86 -8.50 -7.52
CA ASN A 41 -1.64 -8.74 -8.27
C ASN A 41 -0.59 -7.71 -7.86
N LEU A 42 0.57 -8.17 -7.39
CA LEU A 42 1.68 -7.30 -7.04
C LEU A 42 2.51 -6.94 -8.28
N PHE A 43 3.18 -5.81 -8.23
CA PHE A 43 4.01 -5.29 -9.32
C PHE A 43 5.50 -5.49 -9.03
N ASP A 44 5.90 -6.75 -8.87
CA ASP A 44 7.23 -7.20 -8.42
C ASP A 44 8.39 -6.55 -9.20
N GLU A 45 8.20 -6.31 -10.52
CA GLU A 45 9.23 -5.69 -11.36
C GLU A 45 9.26 -4.15 -11.30
N LYS A 46 8.11 -3.54 -11.01
CA LYS A 46 7.98 -2.09 -11.01
C LYS A 46 8.38 -1.46 -9.69
N THR A 47 8.05 -2.13 -8.59
CA THR A 47 8.30 -1.66 -7.23
C THR A 47 8.85 -2.78 -6.35
N PRO A 48 10.02 -3.35 -6.72
CA PRO A 48 10.56 -4.57 -6.10
C PRO A 48 10.85 -4.43 -4.60
N GLU A 49 11.42 -3.31 -4.16
CA GLU A 49 11.75 -3.07 -2.74
C GLU A 49 10.46 -3.02 -1.89
N THR A 50 9.42 -2.39 -2.41
CA THR A 50 8.13 -2.29 -1.73
C THR A 50 7.41 -3.63 -1.68
N VAL A 51 7.43 -4.39 -2.79
CA VAL A 51 6.83 -5.74 -2.84
C VAL A 51 7.55 -6.68 -1.89
N GLU A 52 8.89 -6.70 -1.85
CA GLU A 52 9.67 -7.51 -0.91
C GLU A 52 9.30 -7.17 0.54
N ASN A 53 9.29 -5.88 0.91
CA ASN A 53 8.88 -5.43 2.24
C ASN A 53 7.47 -5.90 2.59
N PHE A 54 6.50 -5.76 1.69
CA PHE A 54 5.12 -6.22 1.93
C PHE A 54 5.04 -7.73 2.12
N LEU A 55 5.73 -8.50 1.28
CA LEU A 55 5.78 -9.97 1.36
C LEU A 55 6.46 -10.47 2.63
N ASP A 56 7.43 -9.75 3.19
CA ASP A 56 8.04 -10.09 4.49
C ASP A 56 7.00 -10.04 5.61
N TYR A 57 6.11 -9.02 5.63
CA TYR A 57 4.99 -8.98 6.59
C TYR A 57 3.96 -10.09 6.31
N VAL A 58 3.65 -10.39 5.05
CA VAL A 58 2.78 -11.52 4.68
C VAL A 58 3.36 -12.84 5.17
N ASN A 59 4.62 -13.14 4.84
CA ASN A 59 5.28 -14.40 5.15
C ASN A 59 5.52 -14.60 6.65
N SER A 60 5.70 -13.52 7.40
CA SER A 60 5.81 -13.57 8.87
C SER A 60 4.46 -13.70 9.58
N GLY A 61 3.34 -13.59 8.87
CA GLY A 61 1.99 -13.59 9.42
C GLY A 61 1.65 -12.31 10.19
N ALA A 62 2.41 -11.23 10.00
CA ALA A 62 2.23 -9.97 10.72
C ALA A 62 0.91 -9.26 10.39
N TYR A 63 0.28 -9.60 9.28
CA TYR A 63 -1.04 -9.05 8.90
C TYR A 63 -2.23 -9.85 9.44
N ALA A 64 -2.01 -10.97 10.12
CA ALA A 64 -3.09 -11.73 10.75
C ALA A 64 -3.75 -10.90 11.86
N ASN A 65 -5.10 -10.86 11.85
CA ASN A 65 -5.94 -10.09 12.76
C ASN A 65 -5.71 -8.56 12.73
N THR A 66 -5.10 -8.03 11.67
CA THR A 66 -5.08 -6.58 11.46
C THR A 66 -6.47 -6.07 11.11
N VAL A 67 -6.72 -4.79 11.32
CA VAL A 67 -8.01 -4.17 11.06
C VAL A 67 -7.91 -3.11 9.97
N VAL A 68 -8.99 -2.88 9.24
CA VAL A 68 -9.16 -1.65 8.47
C VAL A 68 -9.42 -0.55 9.50
N HIS A 69 -8.37 0.14 9.92
CA HIS A 69 -8.43 1.07 11.06
C HIS A 69 -8.80 2.50 10.64
N ARG A 70 -8.70 2.80 9.33
CA ARG A 70 -9.05 4.10 8.77
C ARG A 70 -9.75 3.93 7.42
N LEU A 71 -10.90 4.56 7.28
CA LEU A 71 -11.68 4.61 6.05
C LEU A 71 -12.00 6.06 5.71
N GLU A 72 -11.64 6.50 4.51
CA GLU A 72 -12.06 7.78 3.94
C GLU A 72 -12.79 7.51 2.63
N PRO A 73 -14.12 7.57 2.61
CA PRO A 73 -14.92 7.31 1.41
C PRO A 73 -14.54 8.22 0.24
N GLY A 74 -14.50 7.66 -0.96
CA GLY A 74 -14.02 8.35 -2.15
C GLY A 74 -12.52 8.62 -2.14
N PHE A 75 -11.79 8.05 -1.17
CA PHE A 75 -10.35 8.24 -1.07
C PHE A 75 -9.63 6.91 -0.82
N VAL A 76 -9.52 6.44 0.45
CA VAL A 76 -8.74 5.24 0.77
C VAL A 76 -9.35 4.39 1.88
N ALA A 77 -9.10 3.06 1.84
CA ALA A 77 -9.24 2.13 2.96
C ALA A 77 -7.85 1.68 3.40
N GLN A 78 -7.47 1.95 4.67
CA GLN A 78 -6.11 1.76 5.19
C GLN A 78 -6.07 0.66 6.26
N SER A 79 -5.04 -0.19 6.17
CA SER A 79 -4.79 -1.32 7.08
C SER A 79 -3.30 -1.59 7.29
N GLY A 80 -2.96 -2.76 7.87
CA GLY A 80 -1.58 -3.24 8.04
C GLY A 80 -0.81 -2.61 9.19
N GLY A 81 -1.43 -1.73 9.98
CA GLY A 81 -0.76 -1.02 11.07
C GLY A 81 -1.15 -1.47 12.46
N PHE A 82 -2.34 -2.04 12.62
CA PHE A 82 -2.93 -2.29 13.92
C PHE A 82 -3.68 -3.61 13.99
N VAL A 83 -3.57 -4.29 15.14
CA VAL A 83 -4.18 -5.59 15.44
C VAL A 83 -5.21 -5.41 16.55
N TYR A 84 -6.33 -6.14 16.47
CA TYR A 84 -7.31 -6.22 17.54
C TYR A 84 -7.09 -7.50 18.37
N ASN A 85 -6.72 -7.35 19.64
CA ASN A 85 -6.47 -8.42 20.59
C ASN A 85 -7.58 -8.56 21.63
N GLY A 86 -8.82 -8.21 21.26
CA GLY A 86 -10.00 -8.33 22.11
C GLY A 86 -10.35 -7.09 22.91
N MET A 87 -9.58 -6.01 22.81
CA MET A 87 -9.82 -4.73 23.51
C MET A 87 -9.25 -3.53 22.76
N PHE A 88 -9.74 -2.35 23.09
CA PHE A 88 -9.12 -1.07 22.67
C PHE A 88 -8.22 -0.51 23.78
N PRO A 89 -7.16 0.27 23.42
CA PRO A 89 -6.77 0.66 22.06
C PRO A 89 -6.19 -0.51 21.28
N LEU A 90 -6.23 -0.42 19.93
CA LEU A 90 -5.59 -1.37 19.04
C LEU A 90 -4.09 -1.44 19.29
N ASP A 91 -3.50 -2.63 19.22
CA ASP A 91 -2.06 -2.84 19.30
C ASP A 91 -1.38 -2.58 17.95
N SER A 92 -0.19 -2.01 17.96
CA SER A 92 0.57 -1.75 16.74
C SER A 92 1.21 -3.03 16.22
N VAL A 93 1.18 -3.23 14.90
CA VAL A 93 2.03 -4.23 14.22
C VAL A 93 3.50 -3.84 14.41
N PRO A 94 4.37 -4.76 14.85
CA PRO A 94 5.80 -4.50 14.92
C PRO A 94 6.37 -4.14 13.55
N THR A 95 7.12 -3.04 13.46
CA THR A 95 7.66 -2.55 12.20
C THR A 95 9.13 -2.86 12.02
N GLY A 96 9.52 -3.23 10.80
CA GLY A 96 10.91 -3.36 10.36
C GLY A 96 11.56 -2.04 9.95
N THR A 97 12.63 -2.13 9.19
CA THR A 97 13.29 -0.97 8.57
C THR A 97 12.36 -0.35 7.53
N PRO A 98 12.25 0.99 7.47
CA PRO A 98 11.50 1.63 6.41
C PRO A 98 12.08 1.35 5.02
N VAL A 99 11.20 1.25 4.01
CA VAL A 99 11.56 1.01 2.63
C VAL A 99 11.66 2.32 1.84
N ILE A 100 12.56 2.35 0.84
CA ILE A 100 12.70 3.46 -0.09
C ILE A 100 11.42 3.62 -0.91
N ASN A 101 11.02 4.87 -1.14
CA ASN A 101 9.86 5.20 -1.94
C ASN A 101 10.10 4.94 -3.44
N GLU A 102 9.17 4.26 -4.11
CA GLU A 102 9.22 3.93 -5.53
C GLU A 102 7.98 4.50 -6.24
N PRO A 103 7.83 5.83 -6.38
CA PRO A 103 6.60 6.48 -6.83
C PRO A 103 6.41 6.44 -8.35
N LEU A 104 6.64 5.27 -8.95
CA LEU A 104 6.66 5.07 -10.40
C LEU A 104 5.26 4.91 -11.00
N LEU A 105 4.27 4.50 -10.19
CA LEU A 105 2.93 4.14 -10.63
C LEU A 105 1.89 5.06 -10.00
N SER A 106 0.79 5.27 -10.74
CA SER A 106 -0.26 6.22 -10.38
C SER A 106 -1.28 5.63 -9.39
N ASN A 107 -1.70 6.44 -8.42
CA ASN A 107 -2.68 6.11 -7.39
C ASN A 107 -4.11 6.18 -7.92
N VAL A 108 -4.45 5.34 -8.91
CA VAL A 108 -5.79 5.22 -9.48
C VAL A 108 -6.64 4.23 -8.67
N ARG A 109 -7.98 4.28 -8.85
CA ARG A 109 -8.90 3.37 -8.17
C ARG A 109 -8.49 1.90 -8.33
N GLY A 110 -8.52 1.16 -7.22
CA GLY A 110 -8.21 -0.27 -7.16
C GLY A 110 -6.73 -0.58 -7.02
N THR A 111 -5.84 0.41 -6.97
CA THR A 111 -4.42 0.16 -6.65
C THR A 111 -4.21 0.08 -5.14
N ILE A 112 -3.23 -0.76 -4.72
CA ILE A 112 -2.70 -0.79 -3.36
C ILE A 112 -1.41 0.01 -3.29
N ALA A 113 -1.27 0.83 -2.24
CA ALA A 113 -0.08 1.66 -2.04
C ALA A 113 0.37 1.70 -0.58
N MET A 114 1.65 2.03 -0.33
CA MET A 114 2.21 2.12 1.02
C MET A 114 1.83 3.43 1.69
N ALA A 115 1.34 3.34 2.92
CA ALA A 115 1.21 4.50 3.80
C ALA A 115 2.56 4.86 4.40
N LYS A 116 2.79 6.16 4.62
CA LYS A 116 4.04 6.69 5.15
C LYS A 116 3.83 7.95 6.00
N LEU A 117 4.84 8.33 6.77
CA LEU A 117 4.80 9.50 7.61
C LEU A 117 4.78 10.79 6.78
N ALA A 118 4.03 11.79 7.25
CA ALA A 118 4.03 13.11 6.63
C ALA A 118 5.45 13.70 6.57
N SER A 119 5.81 14.28 5.44
CA SER A 119 7.12 14.90 5.19
C SER A 119 8.33 13.95 5.28
N SER A 120 8.11 12.64 5.14
CA SER A 120 9.17 11.62 5.10
C SER A 120 8.89 10.60 3.99
N PRO A 121 9.37 10.82 2.75
CA PRO A 121 9.09 9.96 1.60
C PRO A 121 9.48 8.50 1.84
N ASP A 122 10.63 8.24 2.45
CA ASP A 122 11.20 6.91 2.68
C ASP A 122 10.89 6.40 4.09
N SER A 123 9.62 6.47 4.50
CA SER A 123 9.19 6.07 5.85
C SER A 123 8.16 4.95 5.89
N ALA A 124 7.83 4.37 4.74
CA ALA A 124 6.88 3.26 4.66
C ALA A 124 7.42 2.02 5.39
N THR A 125 6.55 1.35 6.16
CA THR A 125 6.88 0.10 6.86
C THR A 125 5.80 -0.96 6.60
N SER A 126 4.84 -1.14 7.53
CA SER A 126 3.80 -2.18 7.44
C SER A 126 2.47 -1.70 6.86
N GLN A 127 2.16 -0.40 7.00
CA GLN A 127 0.84 0.11 6.65
C GLN A 127 0.67 0.31 5.15
N TRP A 128 -0.48 -0.08 4.65
CA TRP A 128 -0.88 0.08 3.25
C TRP A 128 -2.34 0.55 3.15
N PHE A 129 -2.71 1.05 1.99
CA PHE A 129 -4.09 1.43 1.70
C PHE A 129 -4.47 1.01 0.28
N ILE A 130 -5.78 0.87 0.06
CA ILE A 130 -6.34 0.68 -1.28
C ILE A 130 -7.04 1.98 -1.69
N ASN A 131 -6.76 2.42 -2.91
CA ASN A 131 -7.38 3.60 -3.51
C ASN A 131 -8.84 3.27 -3.89
N LEU A 132 -9.81 3.95 -3.27
CA LEU A 132 -11.24 3.78 -3.54
C LEU A 132 -11.71 4.64 -4.73
N SER A 133 -10.91 5.62 -5.12
CA SER A 133 -11.13 6.47 -6.29
C SER A 133 -9.81 6.77 -7.01
N ASP A 134 -9.86 7.55 -8.08
CA ASP A 134 -8.65 8.12 -8.70
C ASP A 134 -8.11 9.25 -7.80
N ASN A 135 -7.00 8.96 -7.13
CA ASN A 135 -6.31 9.86 -6.21
C ASN A 135 -5.00 10.41 -6.80
N SER A 136 -4.76 10.20 -8.10
CA SER A 136 -3.50 10.56 -8.79
C SER A 136 -3.13 12.03 -8.61
N ALA A 137 -4.10 12.94 -8.75
CA ALA A 137 -3.86 14.38 -8.60
C ALA A 137 -3.27 14.79 -7.23
N ASN A 138 -3.45 13.96 -6.20
CA ASN A 138 -2.97 14.20 -4.84
C ASN A 138 -1.80 13.27 -4.50
N LEU A 139 -2.02 11.93 -4.56
CA LEU A 139 -1.10 10.96 -4.02
C LEU A 139 0.13 10.70 -4.91
N ASP A 140 0.06 11.05 -6.19
CA ASP A 140 1.20 10.88 -7.10
C ASP A 140 2.29 11.93 -6.88
N VAL A 141 1.96 13.08 -6.26
CA VAL A 141 2.89 14.20 -6.05
C VAL A 141 3.16 14.52 -4.59
N GLN A 142 2.17 14.30 -3.70
CA GLN A 142 2.29 14.65 -2.28
C GLN A 142 3.39 13.82 -1.61
N ASN A 143 4.26 14.47 -0.81
CA ASN A 143 5.31 13.83 -0.03
C ASN A 143 6.22 12.92 -0.89
N GLY A 144 6.53 13.33 -2.12
CA GLY A 144 7.34 12.57 -3.07
C GLY A 144 6.59 11.41 -3.76
N GLY A 145 5.25 11.47 -3.84
CA GLY A 145 4.38 10.42 -4.37
C GLY A 145 4.26 9.21 -3.44
N PHE A 146 3.15 8.50 -3.48
CA PHE A 146 2.96 7.25 -2.72
C PHE A 146 3.19 6.06 -3.62
N THR A 147 4.02 5.11 -3.17
CA THR A 147 4.36 3.90 -3.93
C THR A 147 3.17 2.99 -4.10
N VAL A 148 2.62 2.93 -5.31
CA VAL A 148 1.68 1.89 -5.74
C VAL A 148 2.48 0.63 -6.05
N PHE A 149 2.07 -0.52 -5.48
CA PHE A 149 2.81 -1.78 -5.63
C PHE A 149 1.95 -2.98 -6.04
N GLY A 150 0.67 -2.74 -6.38
CA GLY A 150 -0.23 -3.78 -6.87
C GLY A 150 -1.60 -3.25 -7.30
N GLN A 151 -2.41 -4.17 -7.85
CA GLN A 151 -3.74 -3.92 -8.38
C GLN A 151 -4.71 -4.99 -7.90
N VAL A 152 -5.89 -4.57 -7.41
CA VAL A 152 -7.00 -5.44 -7.05
C VAL A 152 -7.53 -6.17 -8.29
N LEU A 153 -7.79 -7.47 -8.15
CA LEU A 153 -8.26 -8.37 -9.20
C LEU A 153 -9.76 -8.65 -9.12
N GLY A 154 -10.33 -9.00 -10.25
CA GLY A 154 -11.69 -9.55 -10.36
C GLY A 154 -12.74 -8.66 -9.70
N ASN A 155 -13.53 -9.23 -8.82
CA ASN A 155 -14.58 -8.56 -8.06
C ASN A 155 -14.10 -8.03 -6.68
N GLY A 156 -12.80 -7.98 -6.42
CA GLY A 156 -12.28 -7.51 -5.13
C GLY A 156 -12.70 -6.08 -4.78
N MET A 157 -12.92 -5.23 -5.80
CA MET A 157 -13.44 -3.88 -5.55
C MET A 157 -14.90 -3.86 -5.05
N GLU A 158 -15.71 -4.89 -5.31
CA GLU A 158 -17.06 -4.99 -4.73
C GLU A 158 -17.01 -5.19 -3.20
N VAL A 159 -16.01 -5.94 -2.72
CA VAL A 159 -15.76 -6.11 -1.28
C VAL A 159 -15.32 -4.78 -0.65
N LEU A 160 -14.46 -4.04 -1.33
CA LEU A 160 -13.98 -2.74 -0.86
C LEU A 160 -15.08 -1.67 -0.88
N ASP A 161 -15.97 -1.70 -1.87
CA ASP A 161 -17.15 -0.83 -1.93
C ASP A 161 -18.12 -1.14 -0.76
N ALA A 162 -18.29 -2.43 -0.42
CA ALA A 162 -19.08 -2.82 0.75
C ALA A 162 -18.44 -2.35 2.07
N ILE A 163 -17.10 -2.32 2.15
CA ILE A 163 -16.39 -1.72 3.30
C ILE A 163 -16.56 -0.19 3.31
N GLU A 164 -16.51 0.45 2.14
CA GLU A 164 -16.67 1.90 2.00
C GLU A 164 -18.05 2.40 2.47
N ASP A 165 -19.07 1.59 2.26
CA ASP A 165 -20.45 1.89 2.68
C ASP A 165 -20.68 1.77 4.20
N LEU A 166 -19.74 1.22 4.97
CA LEU A 166 -19.88 1.07 6.41
C LEU A 166 -19.86 2.43 7.14
N PRO A 167 -20.64 2.59 8.22
CA PRO A 167 -20.55 3.76 9.08
C PRO A 167 -19.19 3.83 9.76
N ARG A 168 -18.69 5.05 9.94
CA ARG A 168 -17.37 5.32 10.53
C ARG A 168 -17.50 5.96 11.88
N PHE A 169 -16.62 5.55 12.78
CA PHE A 169 -16.59 6.04 14.16
C PHE A 169 -15.19 6.48 14.55
N ASN A 170 -15.12 7.39 15.51
CA ASN A 170 -13.87 7.80 16.11
C ASN A 170 -13.72 7.11 17.47
N LEU A 171 -12.87 6.11 17.53
CA LEU A 171 -12.52 5.38 18.75
C LEU A 171 -11.17 5.84 19.34
N GLY A 172 -10.65 6.94 18.80
CA GLY A 172 -9.40 7.57 19.26
C GLY A 172 -8.13 6.98 18.66
N ALA A 173 -7.02 7.69 18.84
CA ALA A 173 -5.70 7.32 18.33
C ALA A 173 -5.72 6.97 16.84
N ALA A 174 -5.27 5.76 16.47
CA ALA A 174 -5.23 5.30 15.08
C ALA A 174 -6.61 4.94 14.49
N ALA A 175 -7.62 4.78 15.33
CA ALA A 175 -8.99 4.42 14.95
C ALA A 175 -9.92 5.65 14.92
N ASP A 176 -9.44 6.77 14.38
CA ASP A 176 -10.17 8.05 14.33
C ASP A 176 -11.26 8.08 13.24
N SER A 177 -11.20 7.17 12.27
CA SER A 177 -12.17 6.99 11.18
C SER A 177 -12.34 5.50 10.84
N ILE A 178 -12.58 4.66 11.87
CA ILE A 178 -12.68 3.21 11.72
C ILE A 178 -14.06 2.80 11.19
N PRO A 179 -14.16 1.97 10.12
CA PRO A 179 -15.42 1.42 9.67
C PRO A 179 -15.91 0.34 10.63
N LEU A 180 -17.18 0.39 11.00
CA LEU A 180 -17.81 -0.64 11.85
C LEU A 180 -19.03 -1.25 11.15
N GLN A 181 -19.09 -2.59 11.15
CA GLN A 181 -20.27 -3.34 10.73
C GLN A 181 -21.21 -3.59 11.91
N ASP A 182 -22.52 -3.68 11.65
CA ASP A 182 -23.54 -3.95 12.68
C ASP A 182 -23.45 -3.03 13.91
N TYR A 183 -23.00 -1.79 13.73
CA TYR A 183 -22.87 -0.78 14.77
C TYR A 183 -23.41 0.57 14.27
N THR A 184 -24.26 1.19 15.07
CA THR A 184 -25.01 2.38 14.68
C THR A 184 -24.66 3.60 15.55
N ASN A 185 -25.07 4.79 15.10
CA ASN A 185 -25.00 5.99 15.94
C ASN A 185 -25.82 5.88 17.24
N ALA A 186 -26.89 5.04 17.25
CA ALA A 186 -27.66 4.79 18.46
C ALA A 186 -26.86 3.97 19.47
N ASP A 187 -26.08 2.97 18.99
CA ASP A 187 -25.20 2.17 19.83
C ASP A 187 -24.10 3.04 20.43
N ALA A 188 -23.45 3.88 19.62
CA ALA A 188 -22.45 4.83 20.10
C ALA A 188 -23.02 5.83 21.15
N ASN A 189 -24.23 6.34 20.94
CA ASN A 189 -24.88 7.26 21.87
C ASN A 189 -25.32 6.59 23.19
N ASN A 190 -25.46 5.26 23.19
CA ASN A 190 -25.81 4.45 24.37
C ASN A 190 -24.57 3.76 24.99
N ASP A 191 -23.35 4.17 24.59
CA ASP A 191 -22.09 3.60 25.05
C ASP A 191 -22.02 2.06 24.91
N VAL A 192 -22.64 1.50 23.83
CA VAL A 192 -22.51 0.07 23.52
C VAL A 192 -21.05 -0.22 23.17
N GLU A 193 -20.48 -1.22 23.80
CA GLU A 193 -19.09 -1.60 23.59
C GLU A 193 -18.86 -2.12 22.16
N VAL A 194 -17.83 -1.62 21.48
CA VAL A 194 -17.36 -2.14 20.18
C VAL A 194 -16.55 -3.40 20.41
N THR A 195 -16.94 -4.48 19.74
CA THR A 195 -16.29 -5.79 19.82
C THR A 195 -15.61 -6.17 18.50
N GLY A 196 -14.94 -7.31 18.47
CA GLY A 196 -14.34 -7.83 17.24
C GLY A 196 -15.34 -8.09 16.12
N ASP A 197 -16.60 -8.40 16.46
CA ASP A 197 -17.66 -8.64 15.47
C ASP A 197 -18.05 -7.37 14.71
N ASN A 198 -17.77 -6.21 15.27
CA ASN A 198 -18.02 -4.92 14.62
C ASN A 198 -16.88 -4.46 13.71
N LEU A 199 -15.69 -5.06 13.84
CA LEU A 199 -14.51 -4.63 13.11
C LEU A 199 -14.39 -5.31 11.74
N VAL A 200 -13.87 -4.59 10.76
CA VAL A 200 -13.40 -5.19 9.51
C VAL A 200 -12.00 -5.76 9.76
N ILE A 201 -11.98 -7.01 10.27
CA ILE A 201 -10.73 -7.73 10.55
C ILE A 201 -10.22 -8.40 9.28
N ILE A 202 -8.94 -8.21 8.99
CA ILE A 202 -8.18 -9.00 8.03
C ILE A 202 -7.68 -10.23 8.78
N THR A 203 -8.33 -11.37 8.55
CA THR A 203 -8.00 -12.61 9.24
C THR A 203 -6.62 -13.12 8.85
N ASP A 204 -6.24 -12.90 7.60
CA ASP A 204 -4.94 -13.29 7.05
C ASP A 204 -4.68 -12.61 5.70
N VAL A 205 -3.40 -12.55 5.30
CA VAL A 205 -2.96 -12.23 3.94
C VAL A 205 -2.03 -13.33 3.49
N VAL A 206 -2.37 -14.00 2.38
CA VAL A 206 -1.61 -15.18 1.90
C VAL A 206 -1.21 -15.03 0.44
N VAL A 207 -0.05 -15.56 0.09
CA VAL A 207 0.35 -15.72 -1.31
C VAL A 207 -0.46 -16.87 -1.91
N THR A 208 -1.19 -16.60 -2.99
CA THR A 208 -2.02 -17.61 -3.69
C THR A 208 -1.41 -18.04 -5.02
N ASP A 209 -0.59 -17.19 -5.63
CA ASP A 209 0.16 -17.51 -6.85
C ASP A 209 1.50 -16.75 -6.84
N SER A 210 2.57 -17.46 -7.20
CA SER A 210 3.93 -16.92 -7.35
C SER A 210 4.53 -17.31 -8.71
N ALA A 211 3.66 -17.60 -9.70
CA ALA A 211 4.10 -17.95 -11.05
C ALA A 211 4.80 -16.76 -11.73
N THR A 212 5.64 -17.06 -12.69
CA THR A 212 6.49 -16.09 -13.39
C THR A 212 5.69 -14.97 -14.09
N VAL A 213 4.45 -15.24 -14.50
CA VAL A 213 3.52 -14.23 -15.07
C VAL A 213 2.10 -14.63 -14.65
N THR A 214 1.50 -13.88 -13.71
CA THR A 214 0.16 -14.21 -13.20
C THR A 214 -0.96 -13.51 -13.97
N ASN A 215 -0.79 -12.26 -14.36
CA ASN A 215 -1.82 -11.45 -15.04
C ASN A 215 -1.20 -10.53 -16.10
N PRO A 216 -0.81 -11.07 -17.27
CA PRO A 216 -0.09 -10.33 -18.31
C PRO A 216 -0.90 -9.18 -18.94
N ASP A 217 -2.22 -9.21 -18.79
CA ASP A 217 -3.12 -8.18 -19.32
C ASP A 217 -3.23 -6.95 -18.42
N ILE A 218 -2.68 -7.00 -17.20
CA ILE A 218 -2.67 -5.86 -16.30
C ILE A 218 -1.49 -4.95 -16.63
N VAL A 219 -1.82 -3.79 -17.17
CA VAL A 219 -0.84 -2.73 -17.44
C VAL A 219 -1.01 -1.64 -16.39
N PRO A 220 -0.05 -1.51 -15.43
CA PRO A 220 -0.13 -0.46 -14.42
C PRO A 220 -0.02 0.94 -15.07
N VAL A 221 -0.76 1.89 -14.50
CA VAL A 221 -0.70 3.29 -14.95
C VAL A 221 0.56 3.95 -14.40
N GLU A 222 1.39 4.51 -15.27
CA GLU A 222 2.62 5.21 -14.87
C GLU A 222 2.29 6.55 -14.18
N ASN A 223 3.05 6.90 -13.13
CA ASN A 223 2.96 8.22 -12.49
C ASN A 223 3.70 9.25 -13.35
N THR A 224 2.96 10.03 -14.12
CA THR A 224 3.50 11.12 -14.96
C THR A 224 3.49 12.48 -14.26
N LEU A 225 2.93 12.57 -13.04
CA LEU A 225 2.78 13.82 -12.31
C LEU A 225 3.98 14.13 -11.41
N ILE A 226 4.75 13.12 -11.02
CA ILE A 226 5.89 13.28 -10.11
C ILE A 226 6.98 14.18 -10.72
N ASP A 227 7.25 14.04 -12.01
CA ASP A 227 8.23 14.86 -12.73
C ASP A 227 7.68 16.23 -13.14
N ALA A 228 6.35 16.36 -13.27
CA ALA A 228 5.70 17.62 -13.58
C ALA A 228 5.67 18.61 -12.39
N ALA A 229 5.90 18.13 -11.18
CA ALA A 229 5.85 18.92 -9.94
C ALA A 229 7.12 19.75 -9.68
N THR A 230 8.15 19.68 -10.53
CA THR A 230 9.33 20.56 -10.51
C THR A 230 9.35 21.49 -11.73
N PRO A 231 8.60 22.59 -11.76
CA PRO A 231 8.98 23.70 -12.64
C PRO A 231 10.27 24.28 -12.06
N ASP A 232 11.36 24.21 -12.81
CA ASP A 232 12.50 25.10 -12.60
C ASP A 232 11.97 26.55 -12.54
N VAL A 233 11.92 27.12 -11.35
CA VAL A 233 11.68 28.55 -11.18
C VAL A 233 13.03 29.24 -11.31
N PRO A 234 13.35 29.89 -12.45
CA PRO A 234 14.42 30.86 -12.47
C PRO A 234 14.02 32.03 -11.56
N GLY A 235 14.90 32.34 -10.64
CA GLY A 235 14.68 33.26 -9.52
C GLY A 235 13.94 34.53 -9.83
N SER A 236 13.28 34.99 -8.80
CA SER A 236 13.02 36.39 -8.48
C SER A 236 11.60 36.75 -8.07
N GLY A 237 11.51 37.34 -6.93
CA GLY A 237 10.61 38.49 -6.69
C GLY A 237 9.27 38.21 -6.03
N ASN A 238 9.24 38.59 -4.78
CA ASN A 238 8.01 38.94 -4.03
C ASN A 238 6.86 39.46 -4.91
N ASN A 239 5.68 38.84 -4.76
CA ASN A 239 4.51 39.58 -4.29
C ASN A 239 3.29 38.68 -4.06
N SER A 240 2.63 39.01 -2.99
CA SER A 240 1.44 38.48 -2.37
C SER A 240 0.20 38.38 -3.25
N SER A 241 -0.66 37.49 -2.78
CA SER A 241 -2.12 37.49 -2.71
C SER A 241 -2.88 36.65 -3.74
N GLY A 242 -3.66 35.74 -3.20
CA GLY A 242 -4.76 35.11 -3.92
C GLY A 242 -5.12 33.73 -3.35
N GLY A 243 -6.03 33.72 -2.35
CA GLY A 243 -6.47 32.55 -1.61
C GLY A 243 -7.12 31.45 -2.44
N GLY A 244 -6.87 30.25 -2.02
CA GLY A 244 -7.58 29.04 -2.36
C GLY A 244 -7.31 28.04 -1.25
N SER A 245 -8.15 28.08 -0.21
CA SER A 245 -8.11 27.12 0.89
C SER A 245 -8.58 25.78 0.39
N LEU A 246 -7.65 24.89 0.02
CA LEU A 246 -7.88 23.46 -0.06
C LEU A 246 -7.40 22.87 1.25
N GLY A 247 -8.35 22.30 2.01
CA GLY A 247 -8.11 21.76 3.33
C GLY A 247 -7.01 20.70 3.31
N PHE A 248 -5.94 20.97 4.03
CA PHE A 248 -4.87 20.04 4.31
C PHE A 248 -5.40 18.94 5.24
N PHE A 249 -5.74 17.78 4.69
CA PHE A 249 -5.84 16.56 5.49
C PHE A 249 -4.46 15.98 5.64
N LEU A 250 -3.79 16.37 6.71
CA LEU A 250 -2.54 15.79 7.14
C LEU A 250 -2.80 14.35 7.61
N LEU A 251 -2.17 13.37 6.95
CA LEU A 251 -1.91 12.03 7.50
C LEU A 251 -0.93 12.20 8.68
N SER A 252 -1.42 12.68 9.81
CA SER A 252 -0.61 12.83 11.01
C SER A 252 -0.67 11.53 11.82
N LEU A 253 0.33 10.66 11.64
CA LEU A 253 0.65 9.65 12.64
C LEU A 253 1.42 10.37 13.76
N ALA A 254 0.69 11.03 14.68
CA ALA A 254 1.30 11.58 15.88
C ALA A 254 1.47 10.46 16.90
N LEU A 255 2.70 9.99 17.06
CA LEU A 255 3.12 9.21 18.21
C LEU A 255 3.12 10.14 19.45
N VAL A 256 1.98 10.26 20.13
CA VAL A 256 1.91 10.92 21.43
C VAL A 256 1.96 9.86 22.52
N CYS A 257 3.16 9.52 22.95
CA CYS A 257 3.40 8.84 24.22
C CYS A 257 3.04 9.81 25.35
N ARG A 258 1.77 9.88 25.78
CA ARG A 258 1.36 10.57 26.99
C ARG A 258 1.04 9.54 28.07
N TRP A 259 1.92 9.46 29.05
CA TRP A 259 1.71 8.81 30.33
C TRP A 259 0.47 9.41 31.02
N VAL A 260 -0.63 8.70 31.06
CA VAL A 260 -1.74 9.01 31.95
C VAL A 260 -1.51 8.27 33.25
N LYS A 261 -1.16 9.04 34.31
CA LYS A 261 -1.16 8.52 35.68
C LYS A 261 -2.60 8.25 36.11
N PHE A 262 -2.96 6.98 36.20
CA PHE A 262 -4.18 6.57 36.92
C PHE A 262 -4.01 6.81 38.39
N LYS A 263 -4.80 7.73 38.98
CA LYS A 263 -4.97 7.87 40.42
C LYS A 263 -5.99 6.81 40.86
N ARG A 264 -5.54 5.84 41.66
CA ARG A 264 -6.42 4.98 42.45
C ARG A 264 -7.03 5.81 43.59
N SER A 265 -8.33 5.78 43.73
CA SER A 265 -9.07 6.05 44.95
C SER A 265 -9.75 4.78 45.42
#